data_0eca52223a43a559591b2799fde8676b
#
_entry.id   0eca52223a43a559591b2799fde8676b
#
_cell.length_a   1.000
_cell.length_b   1.000
_cell.length_c   1.000
_cell.angle_alpha   90.00
_cell.angle_beta   90.00
_cell.angle_gamma   90.00
#
_symmetry.space_group_name_H-M   'P 1'
#
loop_
_entity.id
_entity.type
_entity.pdbx_description
1 polymer ?
#
loop_
_entity_poly.entity_id
_entity_poly.type
_entity_poly.pdbx_seq_one_letter_code
_entity_poly.pdbx_strand_id
1 'polypeptide(L)'
;RNFKGKIDDTAFLPMIEATSKRFGQTGDIAASTLKQELQTEAWDAIGPARTGDGIMRIVRLIDRLTRRLNTVAIANYTTFNQSFIEFEELRNLLETAKAVAAAALERDASLGGHVRLDKGEISVFAEPYSTVVHRDVDGHYIARRVTRPKTPLRQILAYKAEEGWRRFQSKWFRYLPAGIKDKKLEARYRAIMGSPEGTAPEVEPGSDNAAMAEKRAA
;
A
#
# COMPACT_ATOMS: atom_id res chain seq x y z
N ARG A 1 -20.74 -16.40 6.43
CA ARG A 1 -21.22 -16.61 7.82
C ARG A 1 -22.26 -15.54 8.07
N ASN A 2 -23.54 -15.91 8.19
CA ASN A 2 -24.59 -14.98 8.54
C ASN A 2 -24.46 -14.63 10.04
N PHE A 3 -24.21 -13.36 10.33
CA PHE A 3 -24.23 -12.87 11.71
C PHE A 3 -25.65 -12.92 12.26
N LYS A 4 -25.88 -13.73 13.29
CA LYS A 4 -27.19 -13.89 13.96
C LYS A 4 -27.28 -13.15 15.29
N GLY A 5 -26.26 -12.35 15.61
CA GLY A 5 -26.25 -11.53 16.84
C GLY A 5 -27.07 -10.25 16.71
N LYS A 6 -27.66 -9.83 17.81
CA LYS A 6 -28.29 -8.51 17.90
C LYS A 6 -27.18 -7.48 18.11
N ILE A 7 -27.11 -6.45 17.28
CA ILE A 7 -26.18 -5.34 17.47
C ILE A 7 -26.70 -4.50 18.63
N ASP A 8 -25.87 -4.29 19.63
CA ASP A 8 -26.18 -3.35 20.71
C ASP A 8 -25.79 -1.94 20.28
N ASP A 9 -26.77 -1.18 19.86
CA ASP A 9 -26.59 0.21 19.39
C ASP A 9 -26.01 1.12 20.48
N THR A 10 -26.16 0.76 21.76
CA THR A 10 -25.64 1.56 22.88
C THR A 10 -24.10 1.52 22.92
N ALA A 11 -23.46 0.49 22.36
CA ALA A 11 -22.02 0.39 22.27
C ALA A 11 -21.38 1.53 21.43
N PHE A 12 -22.15 2.14 20.53
CA PHE A 12 -21.68 3.23 19.67
C PHE A 12 -21.90 4.63 20.25
N LEU A 13 -22.74 4.77 21.30
CA LEU A 13 -23.06 6.07 21.88
C LEU A 13 -21.83 6.88 22.31
N PRO A 14 -20.80 6.30 23.00
CA PRO A 14 -19.61 7.06 23.37
C PRO A 14 -18.83 7.59 22.15
N MET A 15 -18.81 6.82 21.06
CA MET A 15 -18.13 7.23 19.82
C MET A 15 -18.91 8.37 19.13
N ILE A 16 -20.24 8.27 19.07
CA ILE A 16 -21.11 9.31 18.51
C ILE A 16 -20.95 10.61 19.32
N GLU A 17 -20.96 10.54 20.64
CA GLU A 17 -20.77 11.68 21.51
C GLU A 17 -19.38 12.32 21.34
N ALA A 18 -18.32 11.52 21.32
CA ALA A 18 -16.96 11.99 21.09
C ALA A 18 -16.80 12.69 19.73
N THR A 19 -17.49 12.18 18.71
CA THR A 19 -17.52 12.76 17.37
C THR A 19 -18.30 14.07 17.37
N SER A 20 -19.49 14.09 17.99
CA SER A 20 -20.36 15.26 18.04
C SER A 20 -19.72 16.44 18.78
N LYS A 21 -18.90 16.19 19.79
CA LYS A 21 -18.14 17.22 20.52
C LYS A 21 -17.11 17.96 19.67
N ARG A 22 -16.79 17.45 18.48
CA ARG A 22 -15.86 18.11 17.55
C ARG A 22 -16.51 19.23 16.75
N PHE A 23 -17.82 19.21 16.56
CA PHE A 23 -18.50 20.29 15.86
C PHE A 23 -18.37 21.62 16.65
N GLY A 24 -17.94 22.66 15.94
CA GLY A 24 -17.67 23.96 16.58
C GLY A 24 -16.34 24.02 17.33
N GLN A 25 -15.43 23.05 17.14
CA GLN A 25 -14.08 23.15 17.71
C GLN A 25 -13.41 24.42 17.19
N THR A 26 -13.02 25.28 18.11
CA THR A 26 -12.30 26.50 17.79
C THR A 26 -10.81 26.18 17.59
N GLY A 27 -10.20 26.84 16.61
CA GLY A 27 -8.79 26.63 16.29
C GLY A 27 -8.27 27.73 15.36
N ASP A 28 -6.99 27.70 15.11
CA ASP A 28 -6.25 28.68 14.31
C ASP A 28 -5.76 28.11 12.97
N ILE A 29 -6.01 26.82 12.71
CA ILE A 29 -5.50 26.13 11.53
C ILE A 29 -6.57 25.27 10.86
N ALA A 30 -6.53 25.19 9.52
CA ALA A 30 -7.34 24.25 8.76
C ALA A 30 -6.72 22.86 8.73
N ALA A 31 -7.56 21.80 8.74
CA ALA A 31 -7.11 20.42 8.60
C ALA A 31 -6.31 20.18 7.31
N SER A 32 -6.70 20.83 6.22
CA SER A 32 -6.02 20.76 4.92
C SER A 32 -4.54 21.19 4.98
N THR A 33 -4.23 22.20 5.80
CA THR A 33 -2.84 22.66 5.98
C THR A 33 -1.96 21.58 6.62
N LEU A 34 -2.45 20.93 7.69
CA LEU A 34 -1.73 19.83 8.35
C LEU A 34 -1.65 18.58 7.45
N LYS A 35 -2.71 18.34 6.68
CA LYS A 35 -2.76 17.25 5.69
C LYS A 35 -1.69 17.44 4.62
N GLN A 36 -1.53 18.63 4.10
CA GLN A 36 -0.51 18.94 3.10
C GLN A 36 0.91 18.78 3.68
N GLU A 37 1.15 19.25 4.92
CA GLU A 37 2.43 19.04 5.62
C GLU A 37 2.76 17.54 5.73
N LEU A 38 1.78 16.72 6.15
CA LEU A 38 1.92 15.27 6.24
C LEU A 38 2.24 14.64 4.87
N GLN A 39 1.49 14.99 3.84
CA GLN A 39 1.62 14.39 2.51
C GLN A 39 2.98 14.69 1.88
N THR A 40 3.47 15.93 2.00
CA THR A 40 4.78 16.33 1.47
C THR A 40 5.90 15.54 2.11
N GLU A 41 5.94 15.48 3.44
CA GLU A 41 6.99 14.75 4.15
C GLU A 41 6.86 13.23 4.00
N ALA A 42 5.62 12.71 3.93
CA ALA A 42 5.38 11.28 3.75
C ALA A 42 5.87 10.77 2.39
N TRP A 43 5.75 11.58 1.33
CA TRP A 43 6.28 11.22 0.02
C TRP A 43 7.78 10.94 0.05
N ASP A 44 8.55 11.79 0.72
CA ASP A 44 10.01 11.68 0.80
C ASP A 44 10.47 10.62 1.82
N ALA A 45 9.74 10.47 2.92
CA ALA A 45 10.16 9.64 4.05
C ALA A 45 9.67 8.19 3.98
N ILE A 46 8.43 7.96 3.52
CA ILE A 46 7.79 6.64 3.47
C ILE A 46 7.21 6.31 2.07
N GLY A 47 7.59 7.08 1.05
CA GLY A 47 7.36 6.76 -0.35
C GLY A 47 8.05 5.44 -0.77
N PRO A 48 8.14 5.13 -2.07
CA PRO A 48 8.75 3.88 -2.54
C PRO A 48 10.19 3.68 -2.11
N ALA A 49 11.02 4.73 -2.18
CA ALA A 49 12.42 4.73 -1.75
C ALA A 49 12.54 5.46 -0.40
N ARG A 50 13.06 4.78 0.60
CA ARG A 50 13.08 5.24 1.99
C ARG A 50 14.36 4.91 2.72
N THR A 51 14.64 5.64 3.80
CA THR A 51 15.75 5.39 4.71
C THR A 51 15.24 5.29 6.15
N GLY A 52 15.99 4.64 7.05
CA GLY A 52 15.65 4.58 8.47
C GLY A 52 15.49 5.97 9.09
N ASP A 53 16.39 6.89 8.77
CA ASP A 53 16.33 8.27 9.25
C ASP A 53 15.12 9.03 8.73
N GLY A 54 14.76 8.84 7.45
CA GLY A 54 13.54 9.38 6.86
C GLY A 54 12.29 8.87 7.58
N ILE A 55 12.21 7.57 7.83
CA ILE A 55 11.10 6.97 8.57
C ILE A 55 11.00 7.53 9.98
N MET A 56 12.12 7.67 10.70
CA MET A 56 12.12 8.27 12.03
C MET A 56 11.75 9.77 12.02
N ARG A 57 12.08 10.49 10.95
CA ARG A 57 11.68 11.89 10.76
C ARG A 57 10.15 12.01 10.62
N ILE A 58 9.53 11.18 9.79
CA ILE A 58 8.07 11.20 9.62
C ILE A 58 7.34 10.75 10.89
N VAL A 59 7.85 9.81 11.67
CA VAL A 59 7.28 9.43 12.97
C VAL A 59 7.19 10.65 13.90
N ARG A 60 8.29 11.42 14.03
CA ARG A 60 8.27 12.65 14.83
C ARG A 60 7.30 13.71 14.30
N LEU A 61 7.17 13.82 12.98
CA LEU A 61 6.18 14.72 12.38
C LEU A 61 4.75 14.27 12.72
N ILE A 62 4.43 12.98 12.55
CA ILE A 62 3.10 12.43 12.83
C ILE A 62 2.70 12.72 14.29
N ASP A 63 3.61 12.52 15.25
CA ASP A 63 3.37 12.83 16.65
C ASP A 63 3.10 14.31 16.89
N ARG A 64 3.84 15.19 16.21
CA ARG A 64 3.63 16.64 16.26
C ARG A 64 2.25 17.02 15.69
N LEU A 65 1.90 16.50 14.51
CA LEU A 65 0.60 16.76 13.88
C LEU A 65 -0.56 16.20 14.68
N THR A 66 -0.40 15.02 15.29
CA THR A 66 -1.41 14.41 16.15
C THR A 66 -1.75 15.32 17.35
N ARG A 67 -0.74 15.95 17.97
CA ARG A 67 -0.97 16.93 19.05
C ARG A 67 -1.70 18.18 18.55
N ARG A 68 -1.46 18.58 17.30
CA ARG A 68 -2.10 19.76 16.70
C ARG A 68 -3.55 19.53 16.26
N LEU A 69 -4.07 18.31 16.27
CA LEU A 69 -5.49 18.05 15.94
C LEU A 69 -6.44 18.86 16.81
N ASN A 70 -6.08 19.17 18.06
CA ASN A 70 -6.91 19.98 18.95
C ASN A 70 -6.91 21.48 18.61
N THR A 71 -6.02 21.94 17.72
CA THR A 71 -5.99 23.34 17.24
C THR A 71 -6.64 23.50 15.85
N VAL A 72 -7.23 22.46 15.32
CA VAL A 72 -7.92 22.52 14.02
C VAL A 72 -9.29 23.16 14.21
N ALA A 73 -9.60 24.14 13.38
CA ALA A 73 -10.92 24.77 13.34
C ALA A 73 -11.94 23.87 12.63
N ILE A 74 -13.10 23.62 13.26
CA ILE A 74 -14.19 22.85 12.69
C ILE A 74 -15.48 23.67 12.82
N ALA A 75 -16.17 23.87 11.69
CA ALA A 75 -17.40 24.62 11.65
C ALA A 75 -18.53 23.97 12.53
N ASN A 76 -19.39 24.77 13.08
CA ASN A 76 -20.48 24.31 13.96
C ASN A 76 -21.77 24.08 13.18
N TYR A 77 -21.75 23.18 12.19
CA TYR A 77 -22.94 22.69 11.49
C TYR A 77 -22.76 21.23 11.10
N THR A 78 -23.85 20.50 10.96
CA THR A 78 -23.81 19.04 10.75
C THR A 78 -24.03 18.64 9.30
N THR A 79 -24.60 19.49 8.46
CA THR A 79 -24.92 19.18 7.07
C THR A 79 -23.83 19.70 6.15
N PHE A 80 -23.22 18.78 5.34
CA PHE A 80 -22.13 19.11 4.41
C PHE A 80 -20.93 19.82 5.05
N ASN A 81 -20.57 19.43 6.27
CA ASN A 81 -19.46 20.05 7.01
C ASN A 81 -18.11 19.59 6.45
N GLN A 82 -17.60 20.32 5.46
CA GLN A 82 -16.35 20.01 4.81
C GLN A 82 -15.15 20.05 5.78
N SER A 83 -15.12 21.00 6.72
CA SER A 83 -14.02 21.10 7.70
C SER A 83 -13.98 19.90 8.65
N PHE A 84 -15.14 19.32 9.00
CA PHE A 84 -15.22 18.10 9.78
C PHE A 84 -14.74 16.88 8.96
N ILE A 85 -15.13 16.77 7.69
CA ILE A 85 -14.68 15.70 6.81
C ILE A 85 -13.17 15.73 6.67
N GLU A 86 -12.59 16.89 6.38
CA GLU A 86 -11.13 17.07 6.26
C GLU A 86 -10.39 16.74 7.56
N PHE A 87 -10.98 17.09 8.71
CA PHE A 87 -10.43 16.73 10.01
C PHE A 87 -10.40 15.21 10.22
N GLU A 88 -11.48 14.50 9.92
CA GLU A 88 -11.54 13.04 10.04
C GLU A 88 -10.62 12.34 9.04
N GLU A 89 -10.50 12.85 7.82
CA GLU A 89 -9.52 12.37 6.85
C GLU A 89 -8.08 12.52 7.37
N LEU A 90 -7.73 13.69 7.91
CA LEU A 90 -6.41 13.94 8.49
C LEU A 90 -6.13 12.97 9.64
N ARG A 91 -7.09 12.78 10.53
CA ARG A 91 -6.99 11.85 11.66
C ARG A 91 -6.71 10.43 11.19
N ASN A 92 -7.47 9.96 10.21
CA ASN A 92 -7.30 8.63 9.63
C ASN A 92 -5.97 8.48 8.86
N LEU A 93 -5.52 9.52 8.16
CA LEU A 93 -4.22 9.55 7.50
C LEU A 93 -3.08 9.46 8.50
N LEU A 94 -3.14 10.16 9.63
CA LEU A 94 -2.13 10.10 10.69
C LEU A 94 -2.05 8.69 11.28
N GLU A 95 -3.18 8.03 11.56
CA GLU A 95 -3.20 6.64 12.05
C GLU A 95 -2.64 5.65 11.00
N THR A 96 -3.00 5.83 9.74
CA THR A 96 -2.46 5.02 8.64
C THR A 96 -0.95 5.21 8.50
N ALA A 97 -0.48 6.46 8.54
CA ALA A 97 0.94 6.78 8.43
C ALA A 97 1.76 6.19 9.58
N LYS A 98 1.24 6.16 10.82
CA LYS A 98 1.86 5.47 11.96
C LYS A 98 2.05 3.99 11.67
N ALA A 99 1.01 3.31 11.20
CA ALA A 99 1.07 1.88 10.89
C ALA A 99 2.08 1.59 9.75
N VAL A 100 2.07 2.42 8.69
CA VAL A 100 3.00 2.29 7.57
C VAL A 100 4.45 2.53 8.04
N ALA A 101 4.69 3.55 8.84
CA ALA A 101 6.03 3.86 9.37
C ALA A 101 6.55 2.73 10.25
N ALA A 102 5.72 2.18 11.15
CA ALA A 102 6.07 1.04 11.99
C ALA A 102 6.44 -0.20 11.16
N ALA A 103 5.63 -0.51 10.13
CA ALA A 103 5.91 -1.64 9.22
C ALA A 103 7.18 -1.43 8.41
N ALA A 104 7.41 -0.19 7.93
CA ALA A 104 8.57 0.14 7.11
C ALA A 104 9.87 0.14 7.91
N LEU A 105 9.81 0.54 9.18
CA LEU A 105 10.98 0.51 10.08
C LEU A 105 11.38 -0.92 10.43
N GLU A 106 10.40 -1.79 10.71
CA GLU A 106 10.63 -3.21 11.01
C GLU A 106 11.25 -3.96 9.81
N ARG A 107 10.95 -3.54 8.59
CA ARG A 107 11.50 -4.16 7.40
C ARG A 107 12.86 -3.56 7.04
N ASP A 108 13.92 -4.31 7.32
CA ASP A 108 15.32 -3.92 7.16
C ASP A 108 15.97 -4.33 5.83
N ALA A 109 15.17 -4.70 4.82
CA ALA A 109 15.64 -5.11 3.51
C ALA A 109 14.72 -4.62 2.41
N SER A 110 15.26 -4.42 1.20
CA SER A 110 14.50 -4.04 0.02
C SER A 110 13.78 -5.24 -0.59
N LEU A 111 12.47 -5.09 -0.83
CA LEU A 111 11.64 -6.10 -1.52
C LEU A 111 10.46 -5.45 -2.24
N GLY A 112 10.38 -5.63 -3.55
CA GLY A 112 9.31 -5.06 -4.38
C GLY A 112 9.26 -3.55 -4.31
N GLY A 113 8.09 -2.97 -4.04
CA GLY A 113 7.91 -1.52 -3.90
C GLY A 113 8.43 -0.93 -2.57
N HIS A 114 8.98 -1.75 -1.68
CA HIS A 114 9.65 -1.28 -0.47
C HIS A 114 11.16 -1.25 -0.69
N VAL A 115 11.70 -0.11 -1.06
CA VAL A 115 13.13 0.08 -1.31
C VAL A 115 13.77 0.81 -0.14
N ARG A 116 14.68 0.13 0.58
CA ARG A 116 15.50 0.70 1.65
C ARG A 116 16.84 1.10 1.09
N LEU A 117 17.07 2.40 0.91
CA LEU A 117 18.33 2.93 0.36
C LEU A 117 19.52 2.73 1.32
N ASP A 118 19.23 2.58 2.60
CA ASP A 118 20.21 2.34 3.68
C ASP A 118 20.41 0.84 4.01
N LYS A 119 19.74 -0.05 3.28
CA LYS A 119 19.80 -1.50 3.48
C LYS A 119 19.94 -2.23 2.15
N GLY A 120 20.44 -3.45 2.20
CA GLY A 120 20.57 -4.30 1.03
C GLY A 120 19.25 -4.94 0.57
N GLU A 121 19.32 -5.63 -0.56
CA GLU A 121 18.23 -6.48 -1.04
C GLU A 121 18.13 -7.76 -0.19
N ILE A 122 16.91 -8.26 -0.04
CA ILE A 122 16.71 -9.56 0.61
C ILE A 122 17.14 -10.69 -0.33
N SER A 123 17.90 -11.65 0.20
CA SER A 123 18.26 -12.85 -0.56
C SER A 123 17.01 -13.68 -0.88
N VAL A 124 16.95 -14.23 -2.10
CA VAL A 124 15.89 -15.18 -2.51
C VAL A 124 15.87 -16.46 -1.68
N PHE A 125 16.98 -16.76 -0.99
CA PHE A 125 17.13 -17.91 -0.09
C PHE A 125 16.84 -17.55 1.37
N ALA A 126 16.62 -16.27 1.67
CA ALA A 126 16.25 -15.85 3.03
C ALA A 126 14.88 -16.42 3.43
N GLU A 127 14.67 -16.53 4.72
CA GLU A 127 13.39 -16.96 5.25
C GLU A 127 12.30 -15.93 4.93
N PRO A 128 11.24 -16.30 4.18
CA PRO A 128 10.20 -15.34 3.83
C PRO A 128 9.36 -15.00 5.07
N TYR A 129 9.04 -13.72 5.23
CA TYR A 129 8.19 -13.25 6.30
C TYR A 129 7.21 -12.18 5.82
N SER A 130 6.11 -12.05 6.55
CA SER A 130 5.20 -10.90 6.45
C SER A 130 5.41 -10.00 7.67
N THR A 131 5.38 -8.70 7.46
CA THR A 131 5.32 -7.75 8.56
C THR A 131 3.85 -7.53 8.91
N VAL A 132 3.49 -7.81 10.16
CA VAL A 132 2.14 -7.61 10.70
C VAL A 132 2.20 -6.49 11.71
N VAL A 133 1.32 -5.51 11.55
CA VAL A 133 1.19 -4.38 12.47
C VAL A 133 -0.10 -4.53 13.25
N HIS A 134 -0.02 -4.33 14.55
CA HIS A 134 -1.20 -4.27 15.43
C HIS A 134 -1.07 -3.07 16.36
N ARG A 135 -2.20 -2.62 16.87
CA ARG A 135 -2.26 -1.57 17.88
C ARG A 135 -2.34 -2.22 19.25
N ASP A 136 -1.50 -1.83 20.18
CA ASP A 136 -1.53 -2.31 21.55
C ASP A 136 -2.62 -1.60 22.38
N VAL A 137 -2.73 -1.97 23.65
CA VAL A 137 -3.70 -1.41 24.60
C VAL A 137 -3.47 0.07 24.89
N ASP A 138 -2.23 0.53 24.78
CA ASP A 138 -1.80 1.92 24.98
C ASP A 138 -1.94 2.77 23.70
N GLY A 139 -2.34 2.13 22.61
CA GLY A 139 -2.56 2.80 21.31
C GLY A 139 -1.32 2.91 20.44
N HIS A 140 -0.20 2.28 20.79
CA HIS A 140 1.01 2.27 19.97
C HIS A 140 0.92 1.21 18.87
N TYR A 141 1.56 1.48 17.74
CA TYR A 141 1.66 0.54 16.63
C TYR A 141 2.91 -0.30 16.76
N ILE A 142 2.72 -1.59 16.95
CA ILE A 142 3.80 -2.58 17.07
C ILE A 142 3.84 -3.40 15.78
N ALA A 143 4.99 -3.40 15.11
CA ALA A 143 5.26 -4.24 13.96
C ALA A 143 6.03 -5.49 14.37
N ARG A 144 5.66 -6.66 13.83
CA ARG A 144 6.34 -7.91 14.05
C ARG A 144 6.48 -8.72 12.78
N ARG A 145 7.51 -9.55 12.70
CA ARG A 145 7.70 -10.50 11.61
C ARG A 145 6.91 -11.78 11.88
N VAL A 146 6.21 -12.25 10.87
CA VAL A 146 5.52 -13.54 10.90
C VAL A 146 6.08 -14.38 9.75
N THR A 147 6.73 -15.48 10.07
CA THR A 147 7.34 -16.40 9.11
C THR A 147 6.27 -16.95 8.16
N ARG A 148 6.62 -17.04 6.89
CA ARG A 148 5.79 -17.66 5.85
C ARG A 148 6.40 -18.97 5.40
N PRO A 149 5.61 -19.89 4.81
CA PRO A 149 6.15 -21.10 4.19
C PRO A 149 7.23 -20.76 3.15
N LYS A 150 8.33 -21.48 3.17
CA LYS A 150 9.41 -21.31 2.19
C LYS A 150 8.94 -21.72 0.80
N THR A 151 9.32 -20.94 -0.19
CA THR A 151 9.09 -21.30 -1.59
C THR A 151 9.91 -22.55 -1.93
N PRO A 152 9.31 -23.60 -2.53
CA PRO A 152 10.06 -24.79 -2.94
C PRO A 152 11.24 -24.45 -3.85
N LEU A 153 12.38 -25.06 -3.63
CA LEU A 153 13.61 -24.85 -4.41
C LEU A 153 13.37 -24.95 -5.93
N ARG A 154 12.53 -25.90 -6.36
CA ARG A 154 12.16 -26.05 -7.77
C ARG A 154 11.56 -24.77 -8.35
N GLN A 155 10.68 -24.09 -7.62
CA GLN A 155 10.09 -22.84 -8.07
C GLN A 155 11.09 -21.69 -8.09
N ILE A 156 12.00 -21.64 -7.12
CA ILE A 156 13.07 -20.63 -7.10
C ILE A 156 13.98 -20.81 -8.31
N LEU A 157 14.39 -22.06 -8.62
CA LEU A 157 15.21 -22.36 -9.77
C LEU A 157 14.51 -22.05 -11.10
N ALA A 158 13.21 -22.40 -11.21
CA ALA A 158 12.42 -22.07 -12.39
C ALA A 158 12.34 -20.54 -12.61
N TYR A 159 12.08 -19.78 -11.55
CA TYR A 159 12.07 -18.32 -11.61
C TYR A 159 13.41 -17.73 -12.04
N LYS A 160 14.52 -18.24 -11.47
CA LYS A 160 15.86 -17.79 -11.83
C LYS A 160 16.24 -18.12 -13.29
N ALA A 161 15.84 -19.29 -13.76
CA ALA A 161 16.02 -19.66 -15.16
C ALA A 161 15.22 -18.74 -16.10
N GLU A 162 13.97 -18.45 -15.78
CA GLU A 162 13.12 -17.52 -16.53
C GLU A 162 13.67 -16.09 -16.52
N GLU A 163 14.13 -15.60 -15.36
CA GLU A 163 14.77 -14.28 -15.23
C GLU A 163 16.04 -14.20 -16.09
N GLY A 164 16.88 -15.23 -16.04
CA GLY A 164 18.09 -15.34 -16.86
C GLY A 164 17.76 -15.32 -18.37
N TRP A 165 16.72 -16.07 -18.77
CA TRP A 165 16.23 -16.09 -20.15
C TRP A 165 15.69 -14.72 -20.60
N ARG A 166 14.90 -14.03 -19.77
CA ARG A 166 14.41 -12.68 -20.08
C ARG A 166 15.55 -11.68 -20.23
N ARG A 167 16.57 -11.73 -19.36
CA ARG A 167 17.76 -10.88 -19.45
C ARG A 167 18.57 -11.16 -20.72
N PHE A 168 18.70 -12.43 -21.09
CA PHE A 168 19.35 -12.83 -22.35
C PHE A 168 18.57 -12.29 -23.57
N GLN A 169 17.25 -12.50 -23.59
CA GLN A 169 16.39 -11.98 -24.66
C GLN A 169 16.48 -10.46 -24.78
N SER A 170 16.49 -9.72 -23.66
CA SER A 170 16.57 -8.25 -23.68
C SER A 170 17.91 -7.74 -24.21
N LYS A 171 19.01 -8.42 -23.86
CA LYS A 171 20.33 -8.11 -24.41
C LYS A 171 20.38 -8.41 -25.91
N TRP A 172 19.90 -9.58 -26.32
CA TRP A 172 19.90 -9.99 -27.73
C TRP A 172 19.00 -9.10 -28.59
N PHE A 173 17.85 -8.66 -28.05
CA PHE A 173 16.96 -7.73 -28.72
C PHE A 173 17.65 -6.43 -29.13
N ARG A 174 18.67 -5.97 -28.38
CA ARG A 174 19.46 -4.78 -28.71
C ARG A 174 20.20 -4.88 -30.05
N TYR A 175 20.58 -6.06 -30.44
CA TYR A 175 21.35 -6.32 -31.66
C TYR A 175 20.50 -6.69 -32.86
N LEU A 176 19.18 -6.79 -32.73
CA LEU A 176 18.29 -7.09 -33.84
C LEU A 176 18.18 -5.87 -34.80
N PRO A 177 18.04 -6.12 -36.14
CA PRO A 177 17.72 -5.07 -37.11
C PRO A 177 16.41 -4.35 -36.75
N ALA A 178 16.31 -3.06 -37.09
CA ALA A 178 15.16 -2.20 -36.73
C ALA A 178 13.81 -2.81 -37.13
N GLY A 179 13.65 -3.28 -38.37
CA GLY A 179 12.37 -3.86 -38.82
C GLY A 179 11.94 -5.14 -38.10
N ILE A 180 12.89 -5.91 -37.51
CA ILE A 180 12.57 -7.08 -36.67
C ILE A 180 12.18 -6.61 -35.26
N LYS A 181 12.83 -5.57 -34.74
CA LYS A 181 12.47 -4.95 -33.45
C LYS A 181 11.04 -4.44 -33.49
N ASP A 182 10.69 -3.69 -34.52
CA ASP A 182 9.37 -3.07 -34.67
C ASP A 182 8.26 -4.15 -34.71
N LYS A 183 8.44 -5.21 -35.50
CA LYS A 183 7.50 -6.35 -35.54
C LYS A 183 7.35 -7.04 -34.19
N LYS A 184 8.44 -7.23 -33.43
CA LYS A 184 8.38 -7.84 -32.10
C LYS A 184 7.73 -6.92 -31.05
N LEU A 185 7.98 -5.62 -31.12
CA LEU A 185 7.33 -4.63 -30.26
C LEU A 185 5.83 -4.57 -30.55
N GLU A 186 5.46 -4.54 -31.81
CA GLU A 186 4.07 -4.54 -32.24
C GLU A 186 3.32 -5.80 -31.81
N ALA A 187 3.93 -6.98 -31.95
CA ALA A 187 3.38 -8.24 -31.48
C ALA A 187 3.18 -8.24 -29.94
N ARG A 188 4.16 -7.73 -29.19
CA ARG A 188 4.02 -7.55 -27.72
C ARG A 188 2.93 -6.57 -27.35
N TYR A 189 2.87 -5.45 -28.06
CA TYR A 189 1.82 -4.44 -27.82
C TYR A 189 0.43 -5.03 -28.05
N ARG A 190 0.23 -5.77 -29.15
CA ARG A 190 -1.05 -6.47 -29.44
C ARG A 190 -1.39 -7.52 -28.36
N ALA A 191 -0.40 -8.25 -27.86
CA ALA A 191 -0.61 -9.22 -26.79
C ALA A 191 -1.04 -8.61 -25.44
N ILE A 192 -0.58 -7.38 -25.15
CA ILE A 192 -0.90 -6.68 -23.90
C ILE A 192 -2.22 -5.89 -24.01
N MET A 193 -2.40 -5.18 -25.11
CA MET A 193 -3.53 -4.24 -25.29
C MET A 193 -4.76 -4.87 -25.96
N GLY A 194 -4.65 -6.10 -26.43
CA GLY A 194 -5.66 -6.74 -27.27
C GLY A 194 -5.58 -6.25 -28.72
N SER A 195 -6.28 -6.96 -29.60
CA SER A 195 -6.39 -6.52 -31.00
C SER A 195 -7.20 -5.22 -31.07
N PRO A 196 -6.85 -4.25 -31.93
CA PRO A 196 -7.65 -3.01 -32.10
C PRO A 196 -9.12 -3.27 -32.51
N GLU A 197 -9.46 -4.47 -32.89
CA GLU A 197 -10.80 -4.87 -33.34
C GLU A 197 -11.69 -5.48 -32.24
N GLY A 198 -11.31 -5.33 -30.95
CA GLY A 198 -12.22 -5.65 -29.81
C GLY A 198 -12.61 -7.12 -29.65
N THR A 199 -12.00 -8.05 -30.35
CA THR A 199 -12.16 -9.49 -30.08
C THR A 199 -11.23 -9.89 -28.94
N ALA A 200 -11.81 -10.19 -27.78
CA ALA A 200 -11.09 -10.86 -26.71
C ALA A 200 -10.43 -12.14 -27.28
N PRO A 201 -9.20 -12.49 -26.92
CA PRO A 201 -8.58 -13.72 -27.34
C PRO A 201 -9.51 -14.88 -26.95
N GLU A 202 -9.93 -15.70 -27.91
CA GLU A 202 -10.59 -16.96 -27.62
C GLU A 202 -9.67 -17.78 -26.72
N VAL A 203 -10.10 -17.98 -25.48
CA VAL A 203 -9.39 -18.84 -24.52
C VAL A 203 -9.65 -20.27 -24.99
N GLU A 204 -8.64 -20.92 -25.57
CA GLU A 204 -8.77 -22.33 -25.94
C GLU A 204 -9.21 -23.15 -24.72
N PRO A 205 -10.26 -24.00 -24.88
CA PRO A 205 -10.73 -24.84 -23.79
C PRO A 205 -9.63 -25.86 -23.45
N GLY A 206 -9.03 -25.73 -22.28
CA GLY A 206 -7.94 -26.58 -21.78
C GLY A 206 -6.69 -25.86 -21.31
N SER A 207 -6.61 -24.54 -21.40
CA SER A 207 -5.53 -23.80 -20.78
C SER A 207 -5.79 -23.63 -19.27
N ASP A 208 -4.73 -23.73 -18.45
CA ASP A 208 -4.81 -23.57 -16.98
C ASP A 208 -5.46 -22.25 -16.52
N ASN A 209 -5.62 -21.27 -17.43
CA ASN A 209 -6.30 -20.01 -17.19
C ASN A 209 -7.83 -20.12 -17.18
N ALA A 210 -8.43 -21.11 -17.86
CA ALA A 210 -9.87 -21.33 -17.84
C ALA A 210 -10.33 -21.79 -16.45
N ALA A 211 -9.56 -22.66 -15.80
CA ALA A 211 -9.85 -23.16 -14.45
C ALA A 211 -9.74 -22.07 -13.35
N MET A 212 -8.93 -21.01 -13.58
CA MET A 212 -8.86 -19.87 -12.67
C MET A 212 -9.98 -18.85 -12.88
N ALA A 213 -10.52 -18.72 -14.08
CA ALA A 213 -11.64 -17.83 -14.37
C ALA A 213 -12.95 -18.35 -13.77
N GLU A 214 -13.22 -19.66 -13.86
CA GLU A 214 -14.40 -20.30 -13.26
C GLU A 214 -14.42 -20.22 -11.74
N LYS A 215 -13.26 -20.32 -11.05
CA LYS A 215 -13.16 -20.17 -9.60
C LYS A 215 -13.37 -18.74 -9.08
N ARG A 216 -13.36 -17.74 -9.95
CA ARG A 216 -13.63 -16.34 -9.57
C ARG A 216 -15.08 -15.92 -9.81
N ALA A 217 -15.84 -16.70 -10.55
CA ALA A 217 -17.25 -16.46 -10.89
C ALA A 217 -18.24 -17.23 -10.00
N ALA A 218 -17.76 -18.15 -9.15
CA ALA A 218 -18.51 -18.87 -8.12
C ALA A 218 -18.17 -18.36 -6.71
#